data_40a0f9d3fca1fb3ca2164e8b38e0afa5
#
_entry.id   40a0f9d3fca1fb3ca2164e8b38e0afa5
#
_cell.length_a   1.000
_cell.length_b   1.000
_cell.length_c   1.000
_cell.angle_alpha   90.00
_cell.angle_beta   90.00
_cell.angle_gamma   90.00
#
_symmetry.space_group_name_H-M   'P 1'
#
loop_
_entity.id
_entity.type
_entity.pdbx_description
1 polymer ?
#
loop_
_entity_poly.entity_id
_entity_poly.type
_entity_poly.pdbx_seq_one_letter_code
_entity_poly.pdbx_strand_id
1 'polypeptide(L)'
;IRHLKNFEFEKPLGDHAPNQRLLYEPKGVCALITPWNWPMNQVCLKVIPALASGCTMVLKPSELAPLSSMILTEIIDETKFPRSI
;
A
#
# COMPACT_ATOMS: atom_id res chain seq x y z
N ILE A 1 6.40 -5.70 6.19
CA ILE A 1 6.66 -4.79 7.31
C ILE A 1 8.14 -4.79 7.71
N ARG A 2 8.83 -5.96 7.83
CA ARG A 2 10.26 -5.99 8.20
C ARG A 2 11.14 -5.20 7.23
N HIS A 3 10.88 -5.33 5.92
CA HIS A 3 11.63 -4.64 4.88
C HIS A 3 11.37 -3.14 4.85
N LEU A 4 10.19 -2.69 5.28
CA LEU A 4 9.85 -1.27 5.28
C LEU A 4 10.73 -0.45 6.23
N LYS A 5 11.13 -1.02 7.37
CA LYS A 5 11.98 -0.34 8.35
C LYS A 5 13.35 0.03 7.80
N ASN A 6 13.84 -0.74 6.84
CA ASN A 6 15.16 -0.57 6.22
C ASN A 6 15.06 -0.12 4.77
N PHE A 7 13.86 0.25 4.30
CA PHE A 7 13.67 0.71 2.93
C PHE A 7 14.14 2.16 2.79
N GLU A 8 15.09 2.38 1.92
CA GLU A 8 15.63 3.71 1.62
C GLU A 8 14.76 4.38 0.55
N PHE A 9 13.89 5.29 0.97
CA PHE A 9 13.04 6.08 0.06
C PHE A 9 13.83 7.12 -0.74
N GLU A 10 15.03 7.43 -0.30
CA GLU A 10 15.96 8.31 -0.98
C GLU A 10 17.36 7.71 -0.94
N LYS A 11 18.00 7.55 -2.09
CA LYS A 11 19.36 7.02 -2.19
C LYS A 11 20.12 7.63 -3.36
N PRO A 12 21.46 7.63 -3.33
CA PRO A 12 22.27 8.04 -4.47
C PRO A 12 21.92 7.23 -5.72
N LEU A 13 21.94 7.88 -6.88
CA LEU A 13 21.65 7.20 -8.15
C LEU A 13 22.75 6.21 -8.52
N GLY A 14 24.01 6.53 -8.18
CA GLY A 14 25.18 5.70 -8.39
C GLY A 14 26.43 6.55 -8.59
N ASP A 15 27.60 5.90 -8.66
CA ASP A 15 28.90 6.57 -8.76
C ASP A 15 29.05 7.37 -10.06
N HIS A 16 28.31 7.00 -11.11
CA HIS A 16 28.31 7.70 -12.40
C HIS A 16 27.55 9.05 -12.35
N ALA A 17 26.80 9.29 -11.29
CA ALA A 17 25.98 10.49 -11.12
C ALA A 17 25.94 10.93 -9.65
N PRO A 18 27.08 11.36 -9.07
CA PRO A 18 27.25 11.55 -7.63
C PRO A 18 26.36 12.65 -7.03
N ASN A 19 25.88 13.58 -7.86
CA ASN A 19 25.00 14.67 -7.44
C ASN A 19 23.51 14.39 -7.71
N GLN A 20 23.17 13.18 -8.16
CA GLN A 20 21.80 12.78 -8.46
C GLN A 20 21.31 11.77 -7.43
N ARG A 21 20.01 11.84 -7.12
CA ARG A 21 19.38 10.96 -6.16
C ARG A 21 18.15 10.29 -6.77
N LEU A 22 17.92 9.06 -6.35
CA LEU A 22 16.70 8.30 -6.65
C LEU A 22 15.73 8.51 -5.50
N LEU A 23 14.55 9.06 -5.79
CA LEU A 23 13.48 9.29 -4.84
C LEU A 23 12.32 8.34 -5.12
N TYR A 24 11.81 7.71 -4.07
CA TYR A 24 10.56 6.95 -4.11
C TYR A 24 9.46 7.77 -3.45
N GLU A 25 8.51 8.21 -4.23
CA GLU A 25 7.41 9.06 -3.78
C GLU A 25 6.05 8.35 -3.92
N PRO A 26 5.06 8.71 -3.08
CA PRO A 26 3.70 8.21 -3.25
C PRO A 26 3.17 8.52 -4.65
N LYS A 27 2.55 7.52 -5.28
CA LYS A 27 1.94 7.71 -6.61
C LYS A 27 0.66 8.56 -6.58
N GLY A 28 0.09 8.74 -5.40
CA GLY A 28 -1.20 9.39 -5.20
C GLY A 28 -2.31 8.39 -4.92
N VAL A 29 -3.46 8.52 -5.55
CA VAL A 29 -4.62 7.64 -5.34
C VAL A 29 -4.49 6.36 -6.15
N CYS A 30 -4.51 5.22 -5.48
CA CYS A 30 -4.45 3.89 -6.10
C CYS A 30 -5.83 3.23 -6.13
N ALA A 31 -6.29 2.80 -7.29
CA ALA A 31 -7.47 1.95 -7.41
C ALA A 31 -7.05 0.48 -7.29
N LEU A 32 -7.51 -0.18 -6.23
CA LEU A 32 -7.17 -1.56 -5.91
C LEU A 32 -8.37 -2.46 -6.17
N ILE A 33 -8.29 -3.32 -7.18
CA ILE A 33 -9.35 -4.26 -7.54
C ILE A 33 -8.84 -5.67 -7.26
N THR A 34 -9.61 -6.46 -6.49
CA THR A 34 -9.20 -7.81 -6.08
C THR A 34 -10.22 -8.87 -6.48
N PRO A 35 -9.76 -10.08 -6.88
CA PRO A 35 -10.64 -11.20 -7.17
C PRO A 35 -11.16 -11.86 -5.89
N TRP A 36 -12.03 -12.87 -6.08
CA TRP A 36 -12.66 -13.62 -5.00
C TRP A 36 -11.79 -14.72 -4.39
N ASN A 37 -10.82 -15.23 -5.15
CA ASN A 37 -9.97 -16.32 -4.72
C ASN A 37 -8.84 -15.81 -3.80
N TRP A 38 -8.66 -16.45 -2.67
CA TRP A 38 -7.75 -16.02 -1.60
C TRP A 38 -7.98 -14.57 -1.15
N PRO A 39 -9.19 -14.21 -0.73
CA PRO A 39 -9.63 -12.83 -0.64
C PRO A 39 -8.75 -11.97 0.28
N MET A 40 -8.39 -12.44 1.47
CA MET A 40 -7.52 -11.70 2.38
C MET A 40 -6.12 -11.51 1.80
N ASN A 41 -5.55 -12.53 1.19
CA ASN A 41 -4.22 -12.46 0.59
C ASN A 41 -4.18 -11.45 -0.56
N GLN A 42 -5.16 -11.49 -1.45
CA GLN A 42 -5.27 -10.57 -2.59
C GLN A 42 -5.40 -9.12 -2.15
N VAL A 43 -6.17 -8.88 -1.11
CA VAL A 43 -6.34 -7.54 -0.54
C VAL A 43 -5.04 -7.06 0.12
N CYS A 44 -4.44 -7.88 0.98
CA CYS A 44 -3.20 -7.52 1.68
C CYS A 44 -2.03 -7.26 0.73
N LEU A 45 -1.91 -8.03 -0.36
CA LEU A 45 -0.87 -7.82 -1.38
C LEU A 45 -0.94 -6.46 -2.07
N LYS A 46 -2.09 -5.81 -2.05
CA LYS A 46 -2.30 -4.48 -2.65
C LYS A 46 -2.34 -3.38 -1.61
N VAL A 47 -3.12 -3.56 -0.55
CA VAL A 47 -3.32 -2.54 0.49
C VAL A 47 -2.04 -2.25 1.25
N ILE A 48 -1.31 -3.29 1.68
CA ILE A 48 -0.11 -3.10 2.51
C ILE A 48 1.00 -2.33 1.78
N PRO A 49 1.37 -2.66 0.52
CA PRO A 49 2.36 -1.87 -0.20
C PRO A 49 1.91 -0.43 -0.47
N ALA A 50 0.62 -0.23 -0.78
CA ALA A 50 0.08 1.11 -1.02
C ALA A 50 0.18 1.98 0.23
N LEU A 51 -0.22 1.45 1.41
CA LEU A 51 -0.06 2.12 2.69
C LEU A 51 1.42 2.40 3.01
N ALA A 52 2.28 1.40 2.81
CA ALA A 52 3.70 1.50 3.10
C ALA A 52 4.42 2.55 2.26
N SER A 53 3.94 2.80 1.04
CA SER A 53 4.47 3.83 0.14
C SER A 53 3.81 5.21 0.33
N GLY A 54 2.88 5.35 1.28
CA GLY A 54 2.18 6.62 1.53
C GLY A 54 1.09 6.97 0.52
N CYS A 55 0.63 6.00 -0.27
CA CYS A 55 -0.46 6.22 -1.20
C CYS A 55 -1.81 6.23 -0.49
N THR A 56 -2.72 7.08 -0.95
CA THR A 56 -4.14 6.93 -0.68
C THR A 56 -4.74 5.88 -1.61
N MET A 57 -5.89 5.28 -1.24
CA MET A 57 -6.42 4.19 -2.03
C MET A 57 -7.94 4.08 -1.97
N VAL A 58 -8.50 3.50 -3.02
CA VAL A 58 -9.89 3.01 -3.07
C VAL A 58 -9.82 1.52 -3.35
N LEU A 59 -10.33 0.70 -2.44
CA LEU A 59 -10.39 -0.75 -2.60
C LEU A 59 -11.78 -1.18 -3.07
N LYS A 60 -11.82 -1.90 -4.20
CA LYS A 60 -13.02 -2.61 -4.68
C LYS A 60 -12.76 -4.10 -4.60
N PRO A 61 -13.17 -4.78 -3.53
CA PRO A 61 -13.10 -6.24 -3.45
C PRO A 61 -14.13 -6.89 -4.37
N SER A 62 -13.96 -8.20 -4.61
CA SER A 62 -14.99 -8.97 -5.29
C SER A 62 -16.24 -9.06 -4.44
N GLU A 63 -17.39 -8.91 -5.07
CA GLU A 63 -18.71 -9.11 -4.46
C GLU A 63 -18.96 -10.55 -4.01
N LEU A 64 -18.20 -11.51 -4.55
CA LEU A 64 -18.32 -12.93 -4.16
C LEU A 64 -17.61 -13.26 -2.84
N ALA A 65 -16.70 -12.41 -2.36
CA ALA A 65 -15.97 -12.64 -1.12
C ALA A 65 -15.67 -11.31 -0.39
N PRO A 66 -16.70 -10.58 0.07
CA PRO A 66 -16.51 -9.24 0.65
C PRO A 66 -16.04 -9.26 2.10
N LEU A 67 -16.34 -10.31 2.87
CA LEU A 67 -16.18 -10.32 4.34
C LEU A 67 -14.73 -10.09 4.78
N SER A 68 -13.77 -10.71 4.12
CA SER A 68 -12.34 -10.52 4.46
C SER A 68 -11.90 -9.07 4.31
N SER A 69 -12.40 -8.39 3.28
CA SER A 69 -12.08 -6.97 3.05
C SER A 69 -12.74 -6.07 4.08
N MET A 70 -13.97 -6.38 4.49
CA MET A 70 -14.69 -5.66 5.53
C MET A 70 -13.95 -5.76 6.86
N ILE A 71 -13.57 -6.96 7.27
CA ILE A 71 -12.78 -7.18 8.51
C ILE A 71 -11.47 -6.41 8.48
N LEU A 72 -10.73 -6.45 7.37
CA LEU A 72 -9.48 -5.69 7.24
C LEU A 72 -9.73 -4.18 7.35
N THR A 73 -10.81 -3.68 6.76
CA THR A 73 -11.18 -2.27 6.83
C THR A 73 -11.50 -1.84 8.27
N GLU A 74 -12.23 -2.66 9.00
CA GLU A 74 -12.53 -2.45 10.42
C GLU A 74 -11.24 -2.38 11.26
N ILE A 75 -10.32 -3.33 11.05
CA ILE A 75 -9.02 -3.33 11.73
C ILE A 75 -8.23 -2.05 11.43
N ILE A 76 -8.20 -1.61 10.20
CA ILE A 76 -7.51 -0.36 9.80
C ILE A 76 -8.18 0.85 10.46
N ASP A 77 -9.51 0.91 10.49
CA ASP A 77 -10.26 2.01 11.12
C ASP A 77 -10.00 2.09 12.63
N GLU A 78 -9.93 0.94 13.32
CA GLU A 78 -9.60 0.86 14.75
C GLU A 78 -8.18 1.40 15.05
N THR A 79 -7.25 1.25 14.14
CA THR A 79 -5.88 1.79 14.32
C THR A 79 -5.81 3.31 14.25
N LYS A 80 -6.93 4.00 13.98
CA LYS A 80 -7.02 5.45 13.76
C LYS A 80 -6.04 5.94 12.69
N PHE A 81 -5.80 5.11 11.69
CA PHE A 81 -4.98 5.50 10.55
C PHE A 81 -5.56 6.76 9.91
N PRO A 82 -4.73 7.73 9.49
CA PRO A 82 -5.24 8.96 8.91
C PRO A 82 -6.16 8.66 7.72
N ARG A 83 -7.40 9.14 7.80
CA ARG A 83 -8.30 9.09 6.65
C ARG A 83 -7.85 10.15 5.66
N SER A 84 -7.83 9.84 4.37
CA SER A 84 -7.66 10.87 3.35
C SER A 84 -8.86 11.81 3.38
N ILE A 85 -8.55 13.05 3.38
CA ILE A 85 -9.56 14.12 3.25
C ILE A 85 -9.91 14.25 1.78
#